data_49421d86edd878c4a38bae82121ce45b
#
_entry.id   49421d86edd878c4a38bae82121ce45b
#
_cell.length_a   1.000
_cell.length_b   1.000
_cell.length_c   1.000
_cell.angle_alpha   90.00
_cell.angle_beta   90.00
_cell.angle_gamma   90.00
#
_symmetry.space_group_name_H-M   'P 1'
#
loop_
_entity.id
_entity.type
_entity.pdbx_description
1 polymer ?
#
loop_
_entity_poly.entity_id
_entity_poly.type
_entity_poly.pdbx_seq_one_letter_code
_entity_poly.pdbx_strand_id
1 'polypeptide(L)'
;DRAADLLANDGVRIGGTDYDQRLAMASVMPALGFGSRMARGDIDVPGGPYWDLATWSQVNRLYDPKAISQIRSTRRDAAQPELVDRLLHVIEARRGHGILMAVEGAKIALSDDERAAIDLSWLEAGLAAEATREGFEASTARLTSRLADTVRRCLQAAGVQPDDVDALFFTGGTSAIPAVRTTIRALVPQAAVVDGDRFGAVGTGLAVEAQRRYG
;
A
#
# COMPACT_ATOMS: atom_id res chain seq x y z
N ASP A 1 -37.75 5.35 1.50
CA ASP A 1 -36.87 4.91 2.61
C ASP A 1 -35.56 4.42 2.02
N ARG A 2 -34.43 5.14 2.23
CA ARG A 2 -33.12 4.81 1.68
C ARG A 2 -32.59 3.43 2.14
N ALA A 3 -33.11 2.88 3.22
CA ALA A 3 -32.72 1.53 3.64
C ALA A 3 -33.16 0.46 2.62
N ALA A 4 -34.24 0.72 1.87
CA ALA A 4 -34.70 -0.16 0.80
C ALA A 4 -33.87 -0.04 -0.50
N ASP A 5 -33.13 1.07 -0.65
CA ASP A 5 -32.28 1.30 -1.82
C ASP A 5 -30.90 0.65 -1.69
N LEU A 6 -30.50 0.24 -0.47
CA LEU A 6 -29.24 -0.44 -0.20
C LEU A 6 -29.43 -1.95 -0.28
N LEU A 7 -29.11 -2.54 -1.44
CA LEU A 7 -29.32 -3.96 -1.71
C LEU A 7 -28.34 -4.85 -0.95
N ALA A 8 -27.06 -4.46 -0.86
CA ALA A 8 -26.03 -5.17 -0.11
C ALA A 8 -24.89 -4.22 0.28
N ASN A 9 -24.11 -4.66 1.27
CA ASN A 9 -22.88 -4.01 1.70
C ASN A 9 -21.87 -5.10 2.09
N ASP A 10 -20.67 -5.01 1.56
CA ASP A 10 -19.53 -5.88 1.95
C ASP A 10 -18.25 -5.03 2.02
N GLY A 11 -17.26 -5.51 2.75
CA GLY A 11 -16.01 -4.80 2.93
C GLY A 11 -14.83 -5.72 3.20
N VAL A 12 -13.65 -5.24 2.86
CA VAL A 12 -12.38 -5.89 3.21
C VAL A 12 -11.45 -4.85 3.80
N ARG A 13 -10.69 -5.26 4.81
CA ARG A 13 -9.72 -4.39 5.46
C ARG A 13 -8.45 -4.29 4.61
N ILE A 14 -8.53 -3.50 3.55
CA ILE A 14 -7.43 -3.18 2.64
C ILE A 14 -7.56 -1.69 2.29
N GLY A 15 -6.50 -0.93 2.56
CA GLY A 15 -6.43 0.49 2.28
C GLY A 15 -5.15 0.88 1.55
N GLY A 16 -4.98 2.17 1.28
CA GLY A 16 -3.79 2.70 0.60
C GLY A 16 -2.48 2.31 1.27
N THR A 17 -2.46 2.28 2.60
CA THR A 17 -1.28 1.89 3.39
C THR A 17 -0.84 0.44 3.22
N ASP A 18 -1.76 -0.48 2.87
CA ASP A 18 -1.39 -1.86 2.55
C ASP A 18 -0.67 -1.93 1.21
N TYR A 19 -1.08 -1.10 0.24
CA TYR A 19 -0.39 -0.95 -1.04
C TYR A 19 0.98 -0.28 -0.86
N ASP A 20 1.09 0.76 -0.03
CA ASP A 20 2.36 1.41 0.32
C ASP A 20 3.33 0.42 0.94
N GLN A 21 2.86 -0.40 1.88
CA GLN A 21 3.67 -1.44 2.52
C GLN A 21 4.25 -2.41 1.49
N ARG A 22 3.44 -2.90 0.54
CA ARG A 22 3.91 -3.81 -0.51
C ARG A 22 4.90 -3.15 -1.44
N LEU A 23 4.66 -1.90 -1.82
CA LEU A 23 5.60 -1.13 -2.64
C LEU A 23 6.92 -0.91 -1.91
N ALA A 24 6.89 -0.52 -0.63
CA ALA A 24 8.09 -0.36 0.18
C ALA A 24 8.91 -1.65 0.24
N MET A 25 8.25 -2.79 0.51
CA MET A 25 8.91 -4.10 0.57
C MET A 25 9.53 -4.52 -0.76
N ALA A 26 8.90 -4.15 -1.89
CA ALA A 26 9.38 -4.51 -3.23
C ALA A 26 10.50 -3.58 -3.74
N SER A 27 10.52 -2.30 -3.33
CA SER A 27 11.41 -1.28 -3.89
C SER A 27 12.51 -0.81 -2.93
N VAL A 28 12.15 -0.34 -1.74
CA VAL A 28 13.08 0.28 -0.79
C VAL A 28 13.78 -0.72 0.11
N MET A 29 13.04 -1.68 0.66
CA MET A 29 13.58 -2.59 1.68
C MET A 29 14.75 -3.44 1.19
N PRO A 30 14.83 -3.87 -0.10
CA PRO A 30 16.02 -4.55 -0.63
C PRO A 30 17.29 -3.67 -0.58
N ALA A 31 17.19 -2.37 -0.83
CA ALA A 31 18.32 -1.45 -0.73
C ALA A 31 18.84 -1.27 0.71
N LEU A 32 18.01 -1.62 1.71
CA LEU A 32 18.34 -1.62 3.14
C LEU A 32 18.74 -3.00 3.68
N GLY A 33 18.78 -4.04 2.81
CA GLY A 33 19.23 -5.39 3.15
C GLY A 33 18.13 -6.45 3.30
N PHE A 34 16.86 -6.12 3.02
CA PHE A 34 15.80 -7.14 2.99
C PHE A 34 16.08 -8.19 1.92
N GLY A 35 16.01 -9.46 2.29
CA GLY A 35 16.32 -10.59 1.39
C GLY A 35 17.80 -10.85 1.16
N SER A 36 18.71 -10.07 1.78
CA SER A 36 20.14 -10.42 1.80
C SER A 36 20.39 -11.59 2.76
N ARG A 37 21.56 -12.21 2.62
CA ARG A 37 21.92 -13.42 3.37
C ARG A 37 22.69 -13.11 4.66
N MET A 38 22.58 -14.01 5.63
CA MET A 38 23.52 -14.10 6.73
C MET A 38 24.83 -14.71 6.25
N ALA A 39 25.97 -14.32 6.83
CA ALA A 39 27.31 -14.81 6.45
C ALA A 39 27.48 -16.31 6.74
N ARG A 40 26.73 -16.84 7.69
CA ARG A 40 26.75 -18.25 8.05
C ARG A 40 25.34 -18.84 7.96
N GLY A 41 25.26 -20.05 7.41
CA GLY A 41 23.98 -20.71 7.15
C GLY A 41 23.31 -20.16 5.88
N ASP A 42 22.44 -20.97 5.30
CA ASP A 42 21.67 -20.60 4.10
C ASP A 42 20.34 -19.94 4.51
N ILE A 43 20.42 -18.86 5.29
CA ILE A 43 19.28 -18.12 5.83
C ILE A 43 19.36 -16.64 5.47
N ASP A 44 18.20 -16.02 5.29
CA ASP A 44 18.12 -14.60 5.03
C ASP A 44 18.26 -13.77 6.33
N VAL A 45 18.62 -12.51 6.17
CA VAL A 45 18.55 -11.51 7.23
C VAL A 45 17.13 -11.46 7.78
N PRO A 46 16.94 -11.38 9.13
CA PRO A 46 15.61 -11.34 9.74
C PRO A 46 14.71 -10.25 9.16
N GLY A 47 13.57 -10.64 8.59
CA GLY A 47 12.67 -9.74 7.87
C GLY A 47 11.83 -8.82 8.77
N GLY A 48 11.68 -9.13 10.07
CA GLY A 48 10.82 -8.39 10.99
C GLY A 48 11.04 -6.88 10.99
N PRO A 49 12.27 -6.38 11.16
CA PRO A 49 12.56 -4.94 11.15
C PRO A 49 12.13 -4.22 9.86
N TYR A 50 12.21 -4.88 8.71
CA TYR A 50 11.81 -4.30 7.42
C TYR A 50 10.28 -4.20 7.30
N TRP A 51 9.55 -5.21 7.79
CA TRP A 51 8.09 -5.16 7.87
C TRP A 51 7.61 -4.07 8.84
N ASP A 52 8.29 -3.92 9.99
CA ASP A 52 8.00 -2.83 10.93
C ASP A 52 8.27 -1.46 10.29
N LEU A 53 9.38 -1.32 9.54
CA LEU A 53 9.71 -0.08 8.82
C LEU A 53 8.71 0.22 7.70
N ALA A 54 8.23 -0.81 7.00
CA ALA A 54 7.23 -0.67 5.93
C ALA A 54 5.80 -0.44 6.44
N THR A 55 5.56 -0.50 7.76
CA THR A 55 4.22 -0.36 8.36
C THR A 55 4.13 0.92 9.17
N TRP A 56 3.32 1.88 8.72
CA TRP A 56 3.20 3.22 9.34
C TRP A 56 3.05 3.20 10.86
N SER A 57 2.20 2.33 11.39
CA SER A 57 1.94 2.22 12.83
C SER A 57 3.02 1.48 13.62
N GLN A 58 3.98 0.82 12.95
CA GLN A 58 5.00 -0.02 13.58
C GLN A 58 6.38 0.64 13.59
N VAL A 59 6.62 1.65 12.75
CA VAL A 59 7.93 2.34 12.60
C VAL A 59 8.54 2.70 13.95
N ASN A 60 7.73 3.19 14.89
CA ASN A 60 8.22 3.64 16.21
C ASN A 60 8.80 2.49 17.07
N ARG A 61 8.45 1.23 16.79
CA ARG A 61 9.04 0.07 17.50
C ARG A 61 10.53 -0.08 17.21
N LEU A 62 10.97 0.36 16.04
CA LEU A 62 12.37 0.28 15.63
C LEU A 62 13.27 1.26 16.38
N TYR A 63 12.70 2.28 17.02
CA TYR A 63 13.44 3.27 17.82
C TYR A 63 13.72 2.80 19.25
N ASP A 64 13.23 1.60 19.62
CA ASP A 64 13.53 0.99 20.92
C ASP A 64 15.00 0.50 20.95
N PRO A 65 15.75 0.77 22.05
CA PRO A 65 17.15 0.34 22.17
C PRO A 65 17.37 -1.17 21.98
N LYS A 66 16.38 -2.01 22.34
CA LYS A 66 16.46 -3.46 22.17
C LYS A 66 16.36 -3.82 20.68
N ALA A 67 15.46 -3.18 19.94
CA ALA A 67 15.33 -3.38 18.49
C ALA A 67 16.64 -2.97 17.78
N ILE A 68 17.17 -1.81 18.10
CA ILE A 68 18.47 -1.33 17.55
C ILE A 68 19.60 -2.30 17.87
N SER A 69 19.67 -2.82 19.11
CA SER A 69 20.69 -3.79 19.52
C SER A 69 20.57 -5.09 18.71
N GLN A 70 19.37 -5.57 18.44
CA GLN A 70 19.12 -6.76 17.61
C GLN A 70 19.57 -6.54 16.17
N ILE A 71 19.25 -5.39 15.57
CA ILE A 71 19.67 -5.07 14.20
C ILE A 71 21.20 -4.94 14.11
N ARG A 72 21.84 -4.33 15.13
CA ARG A 72 23.31 -4.28 15.21
C ARG A 72 23.94 -5.68 15.33
N SER A 73 23.27 -6.62 16.01
CA SER A 73 23.73 -8.03 16.03
C SER A 73 23.59 -8.65 14.65
N THR A 74 22.44 -8.49 14.00
CA THR A 74 22.22 -8.94 12.61
C THR A 74 23.29 -8.41 11.65
N ARG A 75 23.62 -7.12 11.77
CA ARG A 75 24.67 -6.47 10.96
C ARG A 75 26.03 -7.18 11.08
N ARG A 76 26.44 -7.61 12.30
CA ARG A 76 27.73 -8.29 12.51
C ARG A 76 27.80 -9.62 11.79
N ASP A 77 26.66 -10.29 11.64
CA ASP A 77 26.56 -11.64 11.11
C ASP A 77 25.99 -11.65 9.67
N ALA A 78 25.72 -10.49 9.08
CA ALA A 78 25.24 -10.35 7.70
C ALA A 78 26.37 -10.57 6.69
N ALA A 79 26.05 -11.16 5.54
CA ALA A 79 27.00 -11.29 4.42
C ALA A 79 27.28 -9.94 3.74
N GLN A 80 26.33 -9.01 3.81
CA GLN A 80 26.40 -7.65 3.26
C GLN A 80 26.07 -6.65 4.38
N PRO A 81 26.99 -6.41 5.33
CA PRO A 81 26.72 -5.56 6.50
C PRO A 81 26.44 -4.10 6.14
N GLU A 82 26.94 -3.60 5.00
CA GLU A 82 26.71 -2.26 4.48
C GLU A 82 25.23 -1.99 4.20
N LEU A 83 24.48 -3.01 3.78
CA LEU A 83 23.02 -2.85 3.56
C LEU A 83 22.29 -2.70 4.90
N VAL A 84 22.69 -3.45 5.92
CA VAL A 84 22.11 -3.33 7.27
C VAL A 84 22.54 -2.03 7.95
N ASP A 85 23.71 -1.49 7.61
CA ASP A 85 24.15 -0.15 8.05
C ASP A 85 23.20 0.93 7.54
N ARG A 86 22.69 0.82 6.30
CA ARG A 86 21.67 1.73 5.77
C ARG A 86 20.38 1.66 6.59
N LEU A 87 19.91 0.46 6.95
CA LEU A 87 18.75 0.30 7.84
C LEU A 87 18.99 0.97 9.20
N LEU A 88 20.16 0.73 9.82
CA LEU A 88 20.51 1.36 11.10
C LEU A 88 20.53 2.88 10.98
N HIS A 89 21.08 3.43 9.91
CA HIS A 89 21.10 4.88 9.68
C HIS A 89 19.68 5.45 9.58
N VAL A 90 18.76 4.79 8.85
CA VAL A 90 17.35 5.20 8.79
C VAL A 90 16.74 5.29 10.18
N ILE A 91 17.00 4.28 11.02
CA ILE A 91 16.43 4.16 12.37
C ILE A 91 17.04 5.21 13.31
N GLU A 92 18.36 5.33 13.34
CA GLU A 92 19.08 6.25 14.19
C GLU A 92 18.78 7.73 13.86
N ALA A 93 18.63 8.05 12.56
CA ALA A 93 18.19 9.34 12.08
C ALA A 93 16.67 9.58 12.23
N ARG A 94 15.90 8.58 12.71
CA ARG A 94 14.42 8.62 12.87
C ARG A 94 13.68 9.00 11.57
N ARG A 95 14.21 8.59 10.40
CA ARG A 95 13.65 8.94 9.09
C ARG A 95 12.69 7.89 8.51
N GLY A 96 12.24 6.92 9.30
CA GLY A 96 11.35 5.85 8.82
C GLY A 96 10.04 6.36 8.22
N HIS A 97 9.35 7.32 8.87
CA HIS A 97 8.14 7.92 8.30
C HIS A 97 8.43 8.71 7.01
N GLY A 98 9.62 9.34 6.89
CA GLY A 98 10.02 10.02 5.66
C GLY A 98 10.15 9.06 4.47
N ILE A 99 10.64 7.84 4.69
CA ILE A 99 10.65 6.78 3.67
C ILE A 99 9.22 6.43 3.25
N LEU A 100 8.32 6.24 4.21
CA LEU A 100 6.93 5.87 3.90
C LEU A 100 6.19 6.96 3.12
N MET A 101 6.43 8.23 3.42
CA MET A 101 5.91 9.35 2.63
C MET A 101 6.47 9.36 1.20
N ALA A 102 7.77 9.06 1.02
CA ALA A 102 8.37 8.98 -0.31
C ALA A 102 7.81 7.79 -1.11
N VAL A 103 7.56 6.65 -0.45
CA VAL A 103 6.89 5.48 -1.05
C VAL A 103 5.45 5.81 -1.46
N GLU A 104 4.69 6.51 -0.62
CA GLU A 104 3.35 6.98 -0.98
C GLU A 104 3.37 7.91 -2.19
N GLY A 105 4.32 8.84 -2.25
CA GLY A 105 4.53 9.69 -3.42
C GLY A 105 4.82 8.88 -4.68
N ALA A 106 5.68 7.87 -4.58
CA ALA A 106 5.98 6.96 -5.71
C ALA A 106 4.73 6.16 -6.14
N LYS A 107 3.94 5.63 -5.18
CA LYS A 107 2.66 4.97 -5.50
C LYS A 107 1.72 5.88 -6.29
N ILE A 108 1.60 7.14 -5.87
CA ILE A 108 0.76 8.13 -6.55
C ILE A 108 1.28 8.37 -7.97
N ALA A 109 2.60 8.59 -8.14
CA ALA A 109 3.22 8.75 -9.46
C ALA A 109 2.99 7.54 -10.37
N LEU A 110 3.08 6.32 -9.84
CA LEU A 110 2.82 5.08 -10.59
C LEU A 110 1.36 4.93 -11.07
N SER A 111 0.43 5.81 -10.65
CA SER A 111 -0.92 5.84 -11.24
C SER A 111 -0.90 6.38 -12.67
N ASP A 112 0.03 7.28 -12.96
CA ASP A 112 0.14 7.95 -14.26
C ASP A 112 1.41 7.51 -15.02
N ASP A 113 2.51 7.24 -14.30
CA ASP A 113 3.82 6.89 -14.85
C ASP A 113 4.11 5.39 -14.76
N GLU A 114 4.99 4.87 -15.63
CA GLU A 114 5.45 3.49 -15.60
C GLU A 114 6.55 3.25 -14.55
N ARG A 115 7.26 4.31 -14.16
CA ARG A 115 8.39 4.27 -13.22
C ARG A 115 8.35 5.47 -12.29
N ALA A 116 8.80 5.23 -11.04
CA ALA A 116 9.01 6.28 -10.06
C ALA A 116 10.33 6.03 -9.33
N ALA A 117 11.10 7.06 -9.08
CA ALA A 117 12.31 7.00 -8.27
C ALA A 117 12.00 7.45 -6.83
N ILE A 118 12.47 6.68 -5.86
CA ILE A 118 12.42 7.03 -4.45
C ILE A 118 13.82 7.47 -4.03
N ASP A 119 13.98 8.77 -3.81
CA ASP A 119 15.28 9.34 -3.44
C ASP A 119 15.72 8.92 -2.04
N LEU A 120 16.88 8.26 -1.97
CA LEU A 120 17.57 7.85 -0.76
C LEU A 120 18.97 8.47 -0.68
N SER A 121 19.25 9.53 -1.44
CA SER A 121 20.56 10.21 -1.51
C SER A 121 21.02 10.79 -0.16
N TRP A 122 20.07 11.07 0.73
CA TRP A 122 20.35 11.47 2.11
C TRP A 122 20.94 10.33 2.96
N LEU A 123 20.75 9.08 2.53
CA LEU A 123 21.28 7.88 3.20
C LEU A 123 22.68 7.55 2.67
N GLU A 124 22.82 7.61 1.34
CA GLU A 124 24.07 7.40 0.64
C GLU A 124 24.04 8.18 -0.70
N ALA A 125 25.10 8.92 -1.00
CA ALA A 125 25.14 9.77 -2.19
C ALA A 125 24.85 8.99 -3.47
N GLY A 126 23.83 9.44 -4.21
CA GLY A 126 23.37 8.81 -5.44
C GLY A 126 22.50 7.57 -5.27
N LEU A 127 22.18 7.18 -4.03
CA LEU A 127 21.26 6.07 -3.80
C LEU A 127 19.82 6.48 -4.13
N ALA A 128 19.15 5.66 -4.92
CA ALA A 128 17.72 5.72 -5.16
C ALA A 128 17.15 4.31 -5.28
N ALA A 129 15.91 4.12 -4.88
CA ALA A 129 15.16 2.90 -5.15
C ALA A 129 14.25 3.16 -6.35
N GLU A 130 14.27 2.26 -7.32
CA GLU A 130 13.36 2.32 -8.47
C GLU A 130 12.10 1.51 -8.15
N ALA A 131 10.94 2.11 -8.40
CA ALA A 131 9.64 1.47 -8.38
C ALA A 131 9.08 1.45 -9.80
N THR A 132 8.60 0.29 -10.26
CA THR A 132 7.93 0.16 -11.55
C THR A 132 6.47 -0.19 -11.36
N ARG A 133 5.59 0.24 -12.27
CA ARG A 133 4.17 -0.12 -12.24
C ARG A 133 3.99 -1.64 -12.26
N GLU A 134 4.70 -2.35 -13.14
CA GLU A 134 4.68 -3.80 -13.22
C GLU A 134 5.06 -4.47 -11.88
N GLY A 135 6.17 -4.06 -11.26
CA GLY A 135 6.62 -4.58 -9.97
C GLY A 135 5.63 -4.26 -8.85
N PHE A 136 5.04 -3.07 -8.87
CA PHE A 136 4.00 -2.68 -7.93
C PHE A 136 2.74 -3.55 -8.08
N GLU A 137 2.24 -3.72 -9.30
CA GLU A 137 1.08 -4.58 -9.60
C GLU A 137 1.33 -6.02 -9.19
N ALA A 138 2.50 -6.58 -9.51
CA ALA A 138 2.89 -7.93 -9.11
C ALA A 138 2.91 -8.08 -7.56
N SER A 139 3.51 -7.12 -6.84
CA SER A 139 3.60 -7.14 -5.37
C SER A 139 2.24 -6.98 -4.67
N THR A 140 1.27 -6.34 -5.33
CA THR A 140 -0.07 -6.05 -4.80
C THR A 140 -1.19 -6.91 -5.38
N ALA A 141 -0.89 -7.84 -6.29
CA ALA A 141 -1.87 -8.68 -6.98
C ALA A 141 -2.83 -9.39 -6.03
N ARG A 142 -2.32 -9.90 -4.89
CA ARG A 142 -3.15 -10.55 -3.87
C ARG A 142 -4.13 -9.59 -3.19
N LEU A 143 -3.74 -8.33 -2.97
CA LEU A 143 -4.63 -7.31 -2.40
C LEU A 143 -5.75 -6.99 -3.38
N THR A 144 -5.40 -6.78 -4.65
CA THR A 144 -6.33 -6.49 -5.74
C THR A 144 -7.33 -7.64 -5.95
N SER A 145 -6.86 -8.91 -5.91
CA SER A 145 -7.74 -10.09 -5.98
C SER A 145 -8.75 -10.13 -4.84
N ARG A 146 -8.34 -9.85 -3.61
CA ARG A 146 -9.25 -9.81 -2.45
C ARG A 146 -10.31 -8.71 -2.56
N LEU A 147 -9.96 -7.56 -3.15
CA LEU A 147 -10.96 -6.53 -3.48
C LEU A 147 -11.98 -7.04 -4.50
N ALA A 148 -11.50 -7.70 -5.56
CA ALA A 148 -12.37 -8.30 -6.57
C ALA A 148 -13.33 -9.34 -5.96
N ASP A 149 -12.83 -10.20 -5.07
CA ASP A 149 -13.65 -11.19 -4.38
C ASP A 149 -14.73 -10.53 -3.49
N THR A 150 -14.40 -9.39 -2.87
CA THR A 150 -15.38 -8.63 -2.09
C THR A 150 -16.50 -8.09 -2.98
N VAL A 151 -16.17 -7.54 -4.15
CA VAL A 151 -17.18 -7.08 -5.12
C VAL A 151 -18.07 -8.23 -5.58
N ARG A 152 -17.51 -9.40 -5.92
CA ARG A 152 -18.29 -10.58 -6.32
C ARG A 152 -19.27 -11.00 -5.21
N ARG A 153 -18.82 -11.06 -3.96
CA ARG A 153 -19.70 -11.40 -2.82
C ARG A 153 -20.79 -10.34 -2.63
N CYS A 154 -20.47 -9.07 -2.81
CA CYS A 154 -21.45 -7.99 -2.68
C CYS A 154 -22.54 -8.11 -3.76
N LEU A 155 -22.19 -8.35 -5.02
CA LEU A 155 -23.14 -8.59 -6.11
C LEU A 155 -24.01 -9.82 -5.83
N GLN A 156 -23.41 -10.92 -5.38
CA GLN A 156 -24.13 -12.14 -5.01
C GLN A 156 -25.12 -11.89 -3.86
N ALA A 157 -24.70 -11.17 -2.82
CA ALA A 157 -25.57 -10.83 -1.68
C ALA A 157 -26.72 -9.91 -2.08
N ALA A 158 -26.48 -9.02 -3.06
CA ALA A 158 -27.52 -8.14 -3.62
C ALA A 158 -28.48 -8.88 -4.58
N GLY A 159 -28.15 -10.08 -5.03
CA GLY A 159 -28.91 -10.78 -6.08
C GLY A 159 -28.83 -10.10 -7.45
N VAL A 160 -27.80 -9.28 -7.70
CA VAL A 160 -27.60 -8.49 -8.91
C VAL A 160 -26.61 -9.19 -9.83
N GLN A 161 -26.95 -9.34 -11.10
CA GLN A 161 -26.00 -9.85 -12.09
C GLN A 161 -25.00 -8.75 -12.50
N PRO A 162 -23.76 -9.08 -12.89
CA PRO A 162 -22.78 -8.10 -13.37
C PRO A 162 -23.29 -7.19 -14.49
N ASP A 163 -24.10 -7.73 -15.40
CA ASP A 163 -24.63 -6.99 -16.55
C ASP A 163 -25.80 -6.05 -16.19
N ASP A 164 -26.40 -6.20 -14.99
CA ASP A 164 -27.47 -5.34 -14.48
C ASP A 164 -26.92 -4.13 -13.70
N VAL A 165 -25.59 -3.98 -13.62
CA VAL A 165 -24.95 -2.82 -12.96
C VAL A 165 -24.83 -1.68 -13.97
N ASP A 166 -25.59 -0.61 -13.77
CA ASP A 166 -25.61 0.55 -14.66
C ASP A 166 -24.39 1.45 -14.48
N ALA A 167 -23.91 1.62 -13.23
CA ALA A 167 -22.82 2.54 -12.92
C ALA A 167 -21.87 2.00 -11.84
N LEU A 168 -20.59 2.28 -12.04
CA LEU A 168 -19.50 1.97 -11.11
C LEU A 168 -18.87 3.29 -10.63
N PHE A 169 -19.10 3.62 -9.37
CA PHE A 169 -18.61 4.85 -8.79
C PHE A 169 -17.32 4.59 -7.99
N PHE A 170 -16.21 5.20 -8.42
CA PHE A 170 -14.93 5.13 -7.75
C PHE A 170 -14.71 6.31 -6.80
N THR A 171 -14.32 6.03 -5.54
CA THR A 171 -13.95 7.03 -4.55
C THR A 171 -12.77 6.54 -3.70
N GLY A 172 -12.03 7.47 -3.10
CA GLY A 172 -10.84 7.20 -2.30
C GLY A 172 -9.58 6.97 -3.11
N GLY A 173 -8.40 7.18 -2.49
CA GLY A 173 -7.10 7.15 -3.14
C GLY A 173 -6.73 5.80 -3.78
N THR A 174 -7.12 4.68 -3.15
CA THR A 174 -6.85 3.33 -3.67
C THR A 174 -7.53 3.07 -5.02
N SER A 175 -8.66 3.74 -5.28
CA SER A 175 -9.38 3.63 -6.55
C SER A 175 -8.65 4.30 -7.73
N ALA A 176 -7.56 5.03 -7.48
CA ALA A 176 -6.69 5.59 -8.52
C ALA A 176 -5.70 4.58 -9.08
N ILE A 177 -5.43 3.47 -8.36
CA ILE A 177 -4.47 2.44 -8.78
C ILE A 177 -4.99 1.74 -10.04
N PRO A 178 -4.23 1.76 -11.18
CA PRO A 178 -4.70 1.22 -12.46
C PRO A 178 -5.15 -0.24 -12.38
N ALA A 179 -4.37 -1.11 -11.72
CA ALA A 179 -4.71 -2.53 -11.56
C ALA A 179 -6.03 -2.74 -10.79
N VAL A 180 -6.30 -1.92 -9.77
CA VAL A 180 -7.58 -1.96 -9.02
C VAL A 180 -8.73 -1.58 -9.93
N ARG A 181 -8.62 -0.46 -10.66
CA ARG A 181 -9.67 0.01 -11.58
C ARG A 181 -9.97 -1.03 -12.65
N THR A 182 -8.92 -1.52 -13.33
CA THR A 182 -9.06 -2.51 -14.40
C THR A 182 -9.73 -3.78 -13.89
N THR A 183 -9.29 -4.28 -12.73
CA THR A 183 -9.83 -5.51 -12.14
C THR A 183 -11.30 -5.35 -11.77
N ILE A 184 -11.68 -4.24 -11.13
CA ILE A 184 -13.08 -4.02 -10.72
C ILE A 184 -13.98 -3.78 -11.94
N ARG A 185 -13.54 -3.00 -12.93
CA ARG A 185 -14.28 -2.80 -14.18
C ARG A 185 -14.54 -4.10 -14.92
N ALA A 186 -13.58 -5.02 -14.92
CA ALA A 186 -13.75 -6.32 -15.58
C ALA A 186 -14.84 -7.20 -14.94
N LEU A 187 -15.25 -6.91 -13.69
CA LEU A 187 -16.34 -7.63 -13.02
C LEU A 187 -17.73 -7.14 -13.44
N VAL A 188 -17.86 -5.90 -13.90
CA VAL A 188 -19.10 -5.26 -14.32
C VAL A 188 -18.87 -4.51 -15.64
N PRO A 189 -18.66 -5.23 -16.75
CA PRO A 189 -18.12 -4.65 -17.98
C PRO A 189 -19.06 -3.65 -18.65
N GLN A 190 -20.37 -3.73 -18.40
CA GLN A 190 -21.38 -2.84 -18.98
C GLN A 190 -21.57 -1.55 -18.17
N ALA A 191 -21.09 -1.52 -16.91
CA ALA A 191 -21.29 -0.38 -16.04
C ALA A 191 -20.55 0.87 -16.52
N ALA A 192 -21.25 2.00 -16.58
CA ALA A 192 -20.64 3.30 -16.82
C ALA A 192 -19.73 3.68 -15.64
N VAL A 193 -18.47 4.05 -15.94
CA VAL A 193 -17.56 4.51 -14.89
C VAL A 193 -17.86 5.96 -14.54
N VAL A 194 -18.12 6.21 -13.26
CA VAL A 194 -18.33 7.55 -12.72
C VAL A 194 -17.18 7.84 -11.75
N ASP A 195 -16.38 8.83 -12.07
CA ASP A 195 -15.34 9.33 -11.20
C ASP A 195 -15.90 10.44 -10.30
N GLY A 196 -15.98 10.18 -8.99
CA GLY A 196 -16.35 11.17 -8.00
C GLY A 196 -15.14 11.93 -7.44
N ASP A 197 -15.43 12.92 -6.60
CA ASP A 197 -14.39 13.54 -5.78
C ASP A 197 -13.71 12.48 -4.89
N ARG A 198 -12.46 12.19 -5.18
CA ARG A 198 -11.70 11.10 -4.52
C ARG A 198 -11.55 11.29 -3.02
N PHE A 199 -11.51 12.54 -2.55
CA PHE A 199 -11.24 12.87 -1.15
C PHE A 199 -12.42 13.53 -0.45
N GLY A 200 -13.27 14.26 -1.18
CA GLY A 200 -14.41 14.97 -0.63
C GLY A 200 -15.73 14.20 -0.61
N ALA A 201 -15.84 13.07 -1.32
CA ALA A 201 -17.11 12.34 -1.47
C ALA A 201 -17.74 11.95 -0.11
N VAL A 202 -16.94 11.52 0.88
CA VAL A 202 -17.43 11.19 2.23
C VAL A 202 -17.95 12.44 2.94
N GLY A 203 -17.19 13.54 2.93
CA GLY A 203 -17.58 14.81 3.54
C GLY A 203 -18.86 15.37 2.93
N THR A 204 -18.96 15.37 1.60
CA THR A 204 -20.15 15.79 0.87
C THR A 204 -21.35 14.92 1.22
N GLY A 205 -21.18 13.59 1.24
CA GLY A 205 -22.24 12.66 1.63
C GLY A 205 -22.74 12.88 3.04
N LEU A 206 -21.83 13.12 3.99
CA LEU A 206 -22.18 13.44 5.38
C LEU A 206 -22.92 14.78 5.49
N ALA A 207 -22.48 15.81 4.76
CA ALA A 207 -23.15 17.12 4.75
C ALA A 207 -24.58 17.02 4.20
N VAL A 208 -24.78 16.32 3.09
CA VAL A 208 -26.12 16.07 2.50
C VAL A 208 -27.02 15.31 3.48
N GLU A 209 -26.50 14.27 4.14
CA GLU A 209 -27.27 13.50 5.10
C GLU A 209 -27.60 14.30 6.38
N ALA A 210 -26.67 15.13 6.85
CA ALA A 210 -26.89 16.01 7.98
C ALA A 210 -27.98 17.05 7.69
N GLN A 211 -27.91 17.69 6.51
CA GLN A 211 -28.97 18.63 6.07
C GLN A 211 -30.34 17.96 6.00
N ARG A 212 -30.39 16.72 5.53
CA ARG A 212 -31.64 15.97 5.43
C ARG A 212 -32.26 15.60 6.79
N ARG A 213 -31.41 15.31 7.80
CA ARG A 213 -31.88 14.87 9.13
C ARG A 213 -32.18 16.02 10.07
N TYR A 214 -31.45 17.11 9.93
CA TYR A 214 -31.45 18.19 10.92
C TYR A 214 -31.75 19.59 10.33
N GLY A 215 -31.89 19.73 9.02
CA GLY A 215 -32.31 20.93 8.31
C GLY A 215 -33.77 20.82 7.89
#